data_6bfc475d9365256ae364570d2a5b3d13
#
_entry.id   6bfc475d9365256ae364570d2a5b3d13
#
_cell.length_a   1.000
_cell.length_b   1.000
_cell.length_c   1.000
_cell.angle_alpha   90.00
_cell.angle_beta   90.00
_cell.angle_gamma   90.00
#
_symmetry.space_group_name_H-M   'P 1'
#
loop_
_entity.id
_entity.type
_entity.pdbx_description
1 polymer ?
#
loop_
_entity_poly.entity_id
_entity_poly.type
_entity_poly.pdbx_seq_one_letter_code
_entity_poly.pdbx_strand_id
1 'polypeptide(L)'
;AVSCTVKFTAPVLAGIVLIIFGIWYAMKHRKEPKHLAKPVAVVLAAFIAGVCLLGFDPYIKHIMNHQNPVYPVLGEGAYDIMNTNPPKGFENKNAVEKLLASVFSKTNNLPEEAPELKIPFTIHSSEWIHLSNADIRVGGFGVLFSGIFLLSLVIFFVALCHNKKIRMETAAAFAAIFLLLLFIPESWWARYASYAYYLPVFILAEACNLRKTKVFSGVTICLIALNSLFFAGCVLKTGVEVTHQLKIKLKEIKSHQKTVIVRVNDFPTHRKLFEEFGIDYEVSHSSLDDPMIFYRNTKYKFR
;
A
#
# COMPACT_ATOMS: atom_id res chain seq x y z
N ALA A 1 -14.88 8.94 -0.80
CA ALA A 1 -14.38 10.27 -0.40
C ALA A 1 -13.23 10.14 0.61
N VAL A 2 -13.45 9.55 1.81
CA VAL A 2 -12.41 9.46 2.87
C VAL A 2 -11.11 8.82 2.35
N SER A 3 -11.17 7.69 1.64
CA SER A 3 -9.99 7.01 1.10
C SER A 3 -9.16 7.88 0.15
N CYS A 4 -9.82 8.80 -0.57
CA CYS A 4 -9.14 9.71 -1.51
C CYS A 4 -8.26 10.75 -0.82
N THR A 5 -8.46 11.01 0.47
CA THR A 5 -7.66 11.97 1.25
C THR A 5 -6.46 11.31 1.95
N VAL A 6 -6.43 9.98 1.99
CA VAL A 6 -5.36 9.23 2.66
C VAL A 6 -4.18 8.95 1.72
N LYS A 7 -4.45 8.76 0.42
CA LYS A 7 -3.42 8.41 -0.55
C LYS A 7 -3.80 8.88 -1.96
N PHE A 8 -2.85 9.47 -2.70
CA PHE A 8 -3.07 9.98 -4.07
C PHE A 8 -3.48 8.91 -5.09
N THR A 9 -3.17 7.63 -4.86
CA THR A 9 -3.62 6.54 -5.73
C THR A 9 -5.07 6.14 -5.49
N ALA A 10 -5.66 6.47 -4.34
CA ALA A 10 -7.03 6.11 -4.01
C ALA A 10 -8.09 6.84 -4.86
N PRO A 11 -7.94 8.14 -5.24
CA PRO A 11 -8.83 8.79 -6.21
C PRO A 11 -8.89 8.07 -7.56
N VAL A 12 -7.76 7.61 -8.06
CA VAL A 12 -7.68 6.88 -9.34
C VAL A 12 -8.47 5.58 -9.25
N LEU A 13 -8.22 4.79 -8.21
CA LEU A 13 -8.96 3.55 -7.94
C LEU A 13 -10.47 3.82 -7.79
N ALA A 14 -10.84 4.80 -6.97
CA ALA A 14 -12.24 5.17 -6.76
C ALA A 14 -12.90 5.64 -8.07
N GLY A 15 -12.20 6.42 -8.89
CA GLY A 15 -12.67 6.88 -10.19
C GLY A 15 -12.98 5.71 -11.14
N ILE A 16 -12.07 4.75 -11.26
CA ILE A 16 -12.25 3.58 -12.12
C ILE A 16 -13.42 2.73 -11.63
N VAL A 17 -13.53 2.46 -10.32
CA VAL A 17 -14.66 1.73 -9.75
C VAL A 17 -15.98 2.44 -10.02
N LEU A 18 -16.02 3.77 -9.86
CA LEU A 18 -17.21 4.58 -10.12
C LEU A 18 -17.60 4.58 -11.61
N ILE A 19 -16.62 4.62 -12.52
CA ILE A 19 -16.85 4.53 -13.96
C ILE A 19 -17.45 3.17 -14.32
N ILE A 20 -16.85 2.07 -13.87
CA ILE A 20 -17.32 0.71 -14.14
C ILE A 20 -18.74 0.53 -13.59
N PHE A 21 -18.96 0.92 -12.33
CA PHE A 21 -20.29 0.85 -11.71
C PHE A 21 -21.29 1.76 -12.41
N GLY A 22 -20.90 2.98 -12.81
CA GLY A 22 -21.71 3.93 -13.53
C GLY A 22 -22.16 3.40 -14.89
N ILE A 23 -21.24 2.79 -15.65
CA ILE A 23 -21.56 2.14 -16.93
C ILE A 23 -22.56 0.98 -16.71
N TRP A 24 -22.27 0.09 -15.76
CA TRP A 24 -23.18 -1.01 -15.43
C TRP A 24 -24.56 -0.51 -15.02
N TYR A 25 -24.61 0.49 -14.13
CA TYR A 25 -25.87 1.07 -13.67
C TYR A 25 -26.66 1.76 -14.79
N ALA A 26 -25.97 2.50 -15.67
CA ALA A 26 -26.57 3.13 -16.83
C ALA A 26 -27.14 2.10 -17.82
N MET A 27 -26.41 1.02 -18.07
CA MET A 27 -26.89 -0.09 -18.91
C MET A 27 -28.14 -0.76 -18.34
N LYS A 28 -28.16 -0.97 -17.00
CA LYS A 28 -29.30 -1.57 -16.30
C LYS A 28 -30.57 -0.69 -16.36
N HIS A 29 -30.38 0.63 -16.24
CA HIS A 29 -31.46 1.62 -16.20
C HIS A 29 -31.61 2.43 -17.50
N ARG A 30 -31.11 1.90 -18.63
CA ARG A 30 -31.10 2.61 -19.92
C ARG A 30 -32.46 3.11 -20.39
N LYS A 31 -33.56 2.46 -19.97
CA LYS A 31 -34.94 2.83 -20.31
C LYS A 31 -35.50 3.96 -19.44
N GLU A 32 -34.87 4.26 -18.35
CA GLU A 32 -35.33 5.24 -17.35
C GLU A 32 -34.19 6.15 -16.86
N PRO A 33 -33.72 7.06 -17.73
CA PRO A 33 -32.51 7.88 -17.46
C PRO A 33 -32.66 8.80 -16.23
N LYS A 34 -33.87 9.09 -15.80
CA LYS A 34 -34.15 9.86 -14.56
C LYS A 34 -33.57 9.18 -13.31
N HIS A 35 -33.46 7.85 -13.32
CA HIS A 35 -32.84 7.10 -12.21
C HIS A 35 -31.33 7.34 -12.06
N LEU A 36 -30.66 7.88 -13.09
CA LEU A 36 -29.24 8.21 -13.03
C LEU A 36 -28.94 9.51 -12.26
N ALA A 37 -29.85 10.47 -12.27
CA ALA A 37 -29.62 11.80 -11.70
C ALA A 37 -29.31 11.75 -10.20
N LYS A 38 -30.07 10.95 -9.43
CA LYS A 38 -29.90 10.85 -7.97
C LYS A 38 -28.55 10.24 -7.56
N PRO A 39 -28.12 9.05 -8.05
CA PRO A 39 -26.81 8.51 -7.70
C PRO A 39 -25.65 9.39 -8.17
N VAL A 40 -25.73 10.03 -9.33
CA VAL A 40 -24.72 10.99 -9.80
C VAL A 40 -24.64 12.18 -8.87
N ALA A 41 -25.77 12.77 -8.47
CA ALA A 41 -25.78 13.88 -7.54
C ALA A 41 -25.19 13.50 -6.16
N VAL A 42 -25.50 12.31 -5.65
CA VAL A 42 -24.95 11.80 -4.38
C VAL A 42 -23.42 11.60 -4.48
N VAL A 43 -22.93 11.03 -5.57
CA VAL A 43 -21.49 10.84 -5.78
C VAL A 43 -20.77 12.18 -5.87
N LEU A 44 -21.30 13.14 -6.63
CA LEU A 44 -20.72 14.49 -6.73
C LEU A 44 -20.73 15.21 -5.38
N ALA A 45 -21.85 15.19 -4.66
CA ALA A 45 -21.94 15.80 -3.33
C ALA A 45 -20.95 15.17 -2.34
N ALA A 46 -20.84 13.84 -2.33
CA ALA A 46 -19.89 13.11 -1.49
C ALA A 46 -18.43 13.43 -1.88
N PHE A 47 -18.13 13.60 -3.16
CA PHE A 47 -16.81 13.99 -3.64
C PHE A 47 -16.47 15.41 -3.19
N ILE A 48 -17.34 16.39 -3.44
CA ILE A 48 -17.14 17.78 -3.04
C ILE A 48 -16.96 17.88 -1.52
N ALA A 49 -17.87 17.28 -0.74
CA ALA A 49 -17.76 17.26 0.71
C ALA A 49 -16.46 16.61 1.19
N GLY A 50 -16.07 15.50 0.56
CA GLY A 50 -14.81 14.81 0.86
C GLY A 50 -13.59 15.68 0.61
N VAL A 51 -13.52 16.35 -0.53
CA VAL A 51 -12.39 17.24 -0.86
C VAL A 51 -12.38 18.47 0.05
N CYS A 52 -13.52 19.10 0.30
CA CYS A 52 -13.58 20.31 1.11
C CYS A 52 -13.34 20.07 2.60
N LEU A 53 -13.85 18.95 3.16
CA LEU A 53 -13.79 18.71 4.60
C LEU A 53 -12.55 17.88 5.01
N LEU A 54 -12.20 16.89 4.21
CA LEU A 54 -11.14 15.92 4.55
C LEU A 54 -9.90 16.09 3.68
N GLY A 55 -10.07 16.51 2.42
CA GLY A 55 -9.02 16.72 1.44
C GLY A 55 -8.50 18.15 1.38
N PHE A 56 -8.88 19.01 2.31
CA PHE A 56 -8.43 20.40 2.31
C PHE A 56 -6.91 20.49 2.34
N ASP A 57 -6.28 19.76 3.23
CA ASP A 57 -4.83 19.78 3.39
C ASP A 57 -4.10 19.19 2.16
N PRO A 58 -4.38 17.95 1.72
CA PRO A 58 -3.65 17.35 0.61
C PRO A 58 -4.01 17.88 -0.78
N TYR A 59 -5.12 18.61 -0.95
CA TYR A 59 -5.50 19.11 -2.28
C TYR A 59 -5.60 20.63 -2.34
N ILE A 60 -6.39 21.25 -1.46
CA ILE A 60 -6.66 22.69 -1.51
C ILE A 60 -5.41 23.48 -1.14
N LYS A 61 -4.72 23.12 -0.06
CA LYS A 61 -3.43 23.76 0.29
C LYS A 61 -2.36 23.56 -0.78
N HIS A 62 -2.31 22.39 -1.43
CA HIS A 62 -1.36 22.18 -2.53
C HIS A 62 -1.69 23.06 -3.73
N ILE A 63 -2.98 23.26 -4.07
CA ILE A 63 -3.37 24.24 -5.09
C ILE A 63 -2.91 25.65 -4.71
N MET A 64 -3.16 26.05 -3.44
CA MET A 64 -2.80 27.40 -2.97
C MET A 64 -1.30 27.65 -2.94
N ASN A 65 -0.50 26.67 -2.54
CA ASN A 65 0.93 26.82 -2.34
C ASN A 65 1.78 26.46 -3.56
N HIS A 66 1.30 25.54 -4.39
CA HIS A 66 2.07 24.96 -5.51
C HIS A 66 1.31 25.02 -6.84
N GLN A 67 0.10 25.60 -6.87
CA GLN A 67 -0.78 25.65 -8.05
C GLN A 67 -1.06 24.26 -8.66
N ASN A 68 -0.88 23.20 -7.86
CA ASN A 68 -1.02 21.81 -8.28
C ASN A 68 -1.64 20.98 -7.16
N PRO A 69 -2.86 20.41 -7.36
CA PRO A 69 -3.54 19.65 -6.33
C PRO A 69 -2.87 18.30 -5.99
N VAL A 70 -2.00 17.81 -6.87
CA VAL A 70 -1.33 16.51 -6.72
C VAL A 70 0.18 16.64 -6.46
N TYR A 71 0.63 17.83 -6.06
CA TYR A 71 2.01 18.04 -5.63
C TYR A 71 2.32 17.17 -4.39
N PRO A 72 3.52 16.58 -4.23
CA PRO A 72 4.70 16.61 -5.13
C PRO A 72 4.75 15.45 -6.14
N VAL A 73 3.63 14.77 -6.40
CA VAL A 73 3.59 13.55 -7.23
C VAL A 73 3.64 13.86 -8.72
N LEU A 74 2.99 14.94 -9.15
CA LEU A 74 2.93 15.38 -10.55
C LEU A 74 3.22 16.87 -10.67
N GLY A 75 3.69 17.30 -11.83
CA GLY A 75 3.92 18.71 -12.17
C GLY A 75 5.37 19.13 -12.09
N GLU A 76 5.61 20.44 -12.24
CA GLU A 76 6.95 21.01 -12.17
C GLU A 76 7.54 20.86 -10.76
N GLY A 77 8.76 20.35 -10.66
CA GLY A 77 9.40 20.02 -9.38
C GLY A 77 8.88 18.73 -8.70
N ALA A 78 8.11 17.90 -9.41
CA ALA A 78 7.67 16.62 -8.91
C ALA A 78 8.85 15.70 -8.63
N TYR A 79 8.83 15.06 -7.46
CA TYR A 79 9.81 14.05 -7.09
C TYR A 79 9.24 12.65 -7.35
N ASP A 80 9.79 11.99 -8.36
CA ASP A 80 9.40 10.63 -8.68
C ASP A 80 10.11 9.63 -7.77
N ILE A 81 9.45 9.30 -6.66
CA ILE A 81 9.91 8.29 -5.70
C ILE A 81 10.05 6.92 -6.39
N MET A 82 9.29 6.68 -7.44
CA MET A 82 9.24 5.36 -8.07
C MET A 82 10.49 5.09 -8.91
N ASN A 83 11.08 6.10 -9.53
CA ASN A 83 12.32 5.96 -10.31
C ASN A 83 13.54 5.66 -9.45
N THR A 84 13.50 5.98 -8.15
CA THR A 84 14.62 5.76 -7.23
C THR A 84 14.48 4.50 -6.38
N ASN A 85 13.33 3.81 -6.45
CA ASN A 85 13.00 2.69 -5.58
C ASN A 85 12.74 1.34 -6.28
N PRO A 86 12.75 1.20 -7.63
CA PRO A 86 12.54 -0.10 -8.23
C PRO A 86 13.69 -1.05 -7.86
N PRO A 87 13.38 -2.32 -7.59
CA PRO A 87 14.41 -3.34 -7.38
C PRO A 87 15.24 -3.54 -8.64
N LYS A 88 16.50 -3.93 -8.46
CA LYS A 88 17.38 -4.28 -9.56
C LYS A 88 16.74 -5.32 -10.48
N GLY A 89 16.85 -5.10 -11.78
CA GLY A 89 16.27 -5.99 -12.80
C GLY A 89 14.79 -5.71 -13.12
N PHE A 90 14.22 -4.61 -12.61
CA PHE A 90 12.88 -4.15 -13.00
C PHE A 90 12.90 -3.14 -14.15
N GLU A 91 14.05 -2.61 -14.49
CA GLU A 91 14.21 -1.51 -15.45
C GLU A 91 13.61 -1.83 -16.82
N ASN A 92 13.80 -3.07 -17.29
CA ASN A 92 13.36 -3.52 -18.62
C ASN A 92 12.08 -4.39 -18.56
N LYS A 93 11.40 -4.47 -17.41
CA LYS A 93 10.18 -5.28 -17.28
C LYS A 93 8.94 -4.44 -17.46
N ASN A 94 7.94 -4.99 -18.15
CA ASN A 94 6.60 -4.38 -18.22
C ASN A 94 5.84 -4.54 -16.88
N ALA A 95 4.69 -3.88 -16.74
CA ALA A 95 3.91 -3.87 -15.49
C ALA A 95 3.49 -5.29 -15.04
N VAL A 96 3.13 -6.15 -16.00
CA VAL A 96 2.72 -7.54 -15.72
C VAL A 96 3.90 -8.35 -15.19
N GLU A 97 5.04 -8.25 -15.85
CA GLU A 97 6.27 -8.96 -15.45
C GLU A 97 6.74 -8.51 -14.07
N LYS A 98 6.66 -7.20 -13.77
CA LYS A 98 6.97 -6.65 -12.45
C LYS A 98 6.03 -7.19 -11.38
N LEU A 99 4.72 -7.19 -11.66
CA LEU A 99 3.71 -7.71 -10.73
C LEU A 99 3.93 -9.20 -10.45
N LEU A 100 4.09 -10.02 -11.51
CA LEU A 100 4.32 -11.46 -11.35
C LEU A 100 5.64 -11.73 -10.62
N ALA A 101 6.72 -11.02 -10.97
CA ALA A 101 7.98 -11.12 -10.26
C ALA A 101 7.81 -10.80 -8.78
N SER A 102 7.06 -9.76 -8.42
CA SER A 102 6.83 -9.41 -7.02
C SER A 102 5.95 -10.44 -6.30
N VAL A 103 4.85 -10.88 -6.92
CA VAL A 103 3.91 -11.85 -6.29
C VAL A 103 4.57 -13.20 -6.02
N PHE A 104 5.44 -13.65 -6.92
CA PHE A 104 6.06 -14.98 -6.84
C PHE A 104 7.49 -14.99 -6.29
N SER A 105 7.97 -13.86 -5.78
CA SER A 105 9.30 -13.78 -5.16
C SER A 105 9.27 -13.91 -3.65
N LYS A 106 10.43 -14.21 -3.08
CA LYS A 106 10.70 -14.05 -1.66
C LYS A 106 10.47 -12.58 -1.26
N THR A 107 10.02 -12.38 -0.05
CA THR A 107 9.89 -11.04 0.50
C THR A 107 11.24 -10.39 0.65
N ASN A 108 11.46 -9.26 0.00
CA ASN A 108 12.71 -8.50 0.04
C ASN A 108 12.46 -6.99 0.00
N ASN A 109 13.29 -6.23 0.71
CA ASN A 109 13.23 -4.77 0.76
C ASN A 109 14.54 -4.08 0.35
N LEU A 110 15.51 -4.80 -0.17
CA LEU A 110 16.78 -4.27 -0.64
C LEU A 110 16.67 -3.86 -2.12
N PRO A 111 16.85 -2.58 -2.47
CA PRO A 111 16.72 -2.13 -3.85
C PRO A 111 17.84 -2.66 -4.76
N GLU A 112 19.02 -2.97 -4.19
CA GLU A 112 20.17 -3.46 -4.93
C GLU A 112 20.06 -4.93 -5.33
N GLU A 113 19.08 -5.65 -4.75
CA GLU A 113 18.88 -7.06 -5.01
C GLU A 113 17.75 -7.29 -6.02
N ALA A 114 17.99 -8.23 -6.95
CA ALA A 114 16.95 -8.68 -7.86
C ALA A 114 15.94 -9.58 -7.15
N PRO A 115 14.66 -9.58 -7.59
CA PRO A 115 13.66 -10.50 -7.07
C PRO A 115 14.06 -11.96 -7.24
N GLU A 116 14.06 -12.73 -6.15
CA GLU A 116 14.30 -14.15 -6.16
C GLU A 116 12.97 -14.91 -6.10
N LEU A 117 12.66 -15.64 -7.16
CA LEU A 117 11.43 -16.43 -7.24
C LEU A 117 11.41 -17.55 -6.21
N LYS A 118 10.23 -17.85 -5.66
CA LYS A 118 10.03 -18.94 -4.71
C LYS A 118 8.88 -19.86 -5.11
N ILE A 119 8.92 -21.07 -4.60
CA ILE A 119 7.81 -22.00 -4.74
C ILE A 119 6.64 -21.46 -3.90
N PRO A 120 5.41 -21.37 -4.46
CA PRO A 120 4.24 -20.96 -3.73
C PRO A 120 4.03 -21.78 -2.44
N PHE A 121 3.49 -21.12 -1.39
CA PHE A 121 3.31 -21.67 -0.03
C PHE A 121 4.58 -21.91 0.77
N THR A 122 5.79 -21.67 0.23
CA THR A 122 7.02 -21.77 1.01
C THR A 122 7.31 -20.49 1.77
N ILE A 123 7.95 -20.64 2.94
CA ILE A 123 8.43 -19.54 3.77
C ILE A 123 9.94 -19.74 3.96
N HIS A 124 10.73 -18.71 3.66
CA HIS A 124 12.17 -18.76 3.81
C HIS A 124 12.63 -17.92 5.00
N SER A 125 13.66 -18.38 5.69
CA SER A 125 14.22 -17.69 6.85
C SER A 125 14.70 -16.26 6.53
N SER A 126 15.21 -16.05 5.31
CA SER A 126 15.64 -14.73 4.83
C SER A 126 14.51 -13.70 4.74
N GLU A 127 13.26 -14.13 4.62
CA GLU A 127 12.11 -13.22 4.50
C GLU A 127 11.78 -12.51 5.83
N TRP A 128 12.14 -13.12 6.98
CA TRP A 128 11.78 -12.60 8.32
C TRP A 128 12.30 -11.20 8.58
N ILE A 129 13.53 -10.92 8.17
CA ILE A 129 14.15 -9.60 8.40
C ILE A 129 13.44 -8.50 7.60
N HIS A 130 12.89 -8.86 6.44
CA HIS A 130 12.20 -7.91 5.56
C HIS A 130 10.74 -7.69 5.96
N LEU A 131 10.07 -8.69 6.54
CA LEU A 131 8.68 -8.62 7.01
C LEU A 131 8.48 -7.64 8.15
N SER A 132 9.55 -7.25 8.81
CA SER A 132 9.52 -6.22 9.85
C SER A 132 9.25 -4.81 9.32
N ASN A 133 9.36 -4.61 8.03
CA ASN A 133 9.11 -3.32 7.38
C ASN A 133 7.69 -3.26 6.81
N ALA A 134 6.94 -2.23 7.18
CA ALA A 134 5.60 -2.00 6.63
C ALA A 134 5.59 -1.61 5.14
N ASP A 135 6.75 -1.26 4.58
CA ASP A 135 6.93 -0.81 3.20
C ASP A 135 7.86 -1.74 2.43
N ILE A 136 7.39 -2.96 2.22
CA ILE A 136 8.16 -4.00 1.53
C ILE A 136 8.07 -3.81 0.03
N ARG A 137 9.22 -3.80 -0.66
CA ARG A 137 9.30 -3.60 -2.12
C ARG A 137 8.84 -4.83 -2.89
N VAL A 138 9.44 -5.99 -2.67
CA VAL A 138 9.16 -7.23 -3.40
C VAL A 138 8.52 -8.25 -2.48
N GLY A 139 7.53 -9.01 -2.96
CA GLY A 139 6.82 -9.98 -2.13
C GLY A 139 6.01 -9.35 -0.99
N GLY A 140 5.72 -8.05 -1.08
CA GLY A 140 5.04 -7.28 -0.03
C GLY A 140 3.57 -7.64 0.20
N PHE A 141 3.01 -8.51 -0.64
CA PHE A 141 1.67 -9.08 -0.41
C PHE A 141 1.67 -10.15 0.69
N GLY A 142 2.84 -10.51 1.21
CA GLY A 142 3.02 -11.49 2.29
C GLY A 142 3.47 -12.86 1.80
N VAL A 143 4.08 -13.61 2.71
CA VAL A 143 4.83 -14.84 2.39
C VAL A 143 4.00 -15.96 1.76
N LEU A 144 2.70 -16.02 2.04
CA LEU A 144 1.81 -17.04 1.49
C LEU A 144 1.01 -16.57 0.27
N PHE A 145 1.13 -15.28 -0.11
CA PHE A 145 0.23 -14.68 -1.10
C PHE A 145 0.32 -15.32 -2.49
N SER A 146 1.49 -15.74 -2.94
CA SER A 146 1.66 -16.46 -4.21
C SER A 146 0.80 -17.72 -4.29
N GLY A 147 0.79 -18.50 -3.21
CA GLY A 147 -0.04 -19.70 -3.12
C GLY A 147 -1.53 -19.39 -2.99
N ILE A 148 -1.89 -18.38 -2.20
CA ILE A 148 -3.28 -17.89 -2.07
C ILE A 148 -3.80 -17.45 -3.44
N PHE A 149 -3.01 -16.71 -4.19
CA PHE A 149 -3.36 -16.23 -5.52
C PHE A 149 -3.62 -17.39 -6.49
N LEU A 150 -2.70 -18.36 -6.58
CA LEU A 150 -2.87 -19.55 -7.44
C LEU A 150 -4.09 -20.37 -7.05
N LEU A 151 -4.27 -20.64 -5.74
CA LEU A 151 -5.42 -21.41 -5.27
C LEU A 151 -6.73 -20.69 -5.58
N SER A 152 -6.75 -19.37 -5.46
CA SER A 152 -7.90 -18.55 -5.84
C SER A 152 -8.20 -18.63 -7.33
N LEU A 153 -7.20 -18.63 -8.20
CA LEU A 153 -7.39 -18.85 -9.64
C LEU A 153 -8.01 -20.22 -9.94
N VAL A 154 -7.52 -21.29 -9.29
CA VAL A 154 -8.10 -22.62 -9.44
C VAL A 154 -9.57 -22.64 -9.02
N ILE A 155 -9.90 -22.06 -7.87
CA ILE A 155 -11.27 -21.94 -7.38
C ILE A 155 -12.12 -21.14 -8.36
N PHE A 156 -11.59 -20.05 -8.93
CA PHE A 156 -12.27 -19.23 -9.92
C PHE A 156 -12.64 -20.03 -11.17
N PHE A 157 -11.70 -20.76 -11.75
CA PHE A 157 -11.95 -21.59 -12.94
C PHE A 157 -12.99 -22.71 -12.65
N VAL A 158 -12.90 -23.34 -11.50
CA VAL A 158 -13.90 -24.34 -11.08
C VAL A 158 -15.28 -23.69 -10.93
N ALA A 159 -15.37 -22.52 -10.32
CA ALA A 159 -16.63 -21.78 -10.19
C ALA A 159 -17.21 -21.37 -11.54
N LEU A 160 -16.37 -20.88 -12.47
CA LEU A 160 -16.77 -20.55 -13.84
C LEU A 160 -17.39 -21.72 -14.60
N CYS A 161 -16.90 -22.94 -14.38
CA CYS A 161 -17.41 -24.15 -15.03
C CYS A 161 -18.78 -24.57 -14.51
N HIS A 162 -19.12 -24.24 -13.25
CA HIS A 162 -20.29 -24.81 -12.57
C HIS A 162 -21.49 -23.88 -12.41
N ASN A 163 -21.31 -22.54 -12.57
CA ASN A 163 -22.41 -21.59 -12.38
C ASN A 163 -22.35 -20.41 -13.36
N LYS A 164 -23.27 -20.36 -14.32
CA LYS A 164 -23.30 -19.31 -15.35
C LYS A 164 -23.54 -17.89 -14.80
N LYS A 165 -24.31 -17.75 -13.70
CA LYS A 165 -24.61 -16.44 -13.12
C LYS A 165 -23.39 -15.86 -12.40
N ILE A 166 -22.76 -16.64 -11.53
CA ILE A 166 -21.49 -16.28 -10.87
C ILE A 166 -20.43 -15.96 -11.92
N ARG A 167 -20.43 -16.69 -13.04
CA ARG A 167 -19.46 -16.55 -14.12
C ARG A 167 -19.35 -15.13 -14.66
N MET A 168 -20.46 -14.44 -14.91
CA MET A 168 -20.42 -13.09 -15.53
C MET A 168 -20.02 -12.01 -14.53
N GLU A 169 -20.62 -12.00 -13.34
CA GLU A 169 -20.38 -10.96 -12.33
C GLU A 169 -18.97 -11.08 -11.75
N THR A 170 -18.55 -12.29 -11.38
CA THR A 170 -17.22 -12.54 -10.82
C THR A 170 -16.12 -12.38 -11.87
N ALA A 171 -16.36 -12.79 -13.12
CA ALA A 171 -15.42 -12.57 -14.21
C ALA A 171 -15.23 -11.07 -14.51
N ALA A 172 -16.30 -10.28 -14.50
CA ALA A 172 -16.24 -8.85 -14.68
C ALA A 172 -15.48 -8.16 -13.54
N ALA A 173 -15.75 -8.54 -12.28
CA ALA A 173 -15.04 -8.02 -11.12
C ALA A 173 -13.55 -8.40 -11.16
N PHE A 174 -13.24 -9.66 -11.47
CA PHE A 174 -11.87 -10.13 -11.65
C PHE A 174 -11.15 -9.35 -12.75
N ALA A 175 -11.76 -9.24 -13.92
CA ALA A 175 -11.20 -8.51 -15.05
C ALA A 175 -10.95 -7.02 -14.69
N ALA A 176 -11.90 -6.39 -14.00
CA ALA A 176 -11.75 -5.00 -13.58
C ALA A 176 -10.56 -4.80 -12.64
N ILE A 177 -10.42 -5.65 -11.61
CA ILE A 177 -9.28 -5.55 -10.68
C ILE A 177 -7.96 -5.91 -11.38
N PHE A 178 -7.99 -6.93 -12.25
CA PHE A 178 -6.81 -7.32 -13.01
C PHE A 178 -6.35 -6.21 -13.96
N LEU A 179 -7.29 -5.59 -14.68
CA LEU A 179 -7.00 -4.41 -15.53
C LEU A 179 -6.42 -3.26 -14.69
N LEU A 180 -6.98 -2.99 -13.49
CA LEU A 180 -6.41 -2.01 -12.58
C LEU A 180 -4.94 -2.29 -12.23
N LEU A 181 -4.62 -3.56 -11.96
CA LEU A 181 -3.24 -3.99 -11.69
C LEU A 181 -2.32 -3.78 -12.89
N LEU A 182 -2.85 -3.85 -14.12
CA LEU A 182 -2.10 -3.62 -15.34
C LEU A 182 -1.93 -2.12 -15.67
N PHE A 183 -2.94 -1.29 -15.35
CA PHE A 183 -2.87 0.15 -15.62
C PHE A 183 -1.99 0.94 -14.65
N ILE A 184 -1.72 0.38 -13.46
CA ILE A 184 -0.84 1.04 -12.48
C ILE A 184 0.54 0.42 -12.60
N PRO A 185 1.53 1.15 -13.14
CA PRO A 185 2.89 0.61 -13.38
C PRO A 185 3.57 0.09 -12.12
N GLU A 186 3.21 0.63 -10.94
CA GLU A 186 3.75 0.29 -9.63
C GLU A 186 2.98 -0.82 -8.91
N SER A 187 2.15 -1.58 -9.61
CA SER A 187 1.36 -2.70 -9.04
C SER A 187 2.23 -3.80 -8.42
N TRP A 188 3.51 -3.86 -8.78
CA TRP A 188 4.48 -4.74 -8.16
C TRP A 188 4.73 -4.41 -6.69
N TRP A 189 4.50 -3.18 -6.25
CA TRP A 189 4.70 -2.76 -4.88
C TRP A 189 3.37 -2.80 -4.11
N ALA A 190 3.24 -3.75 -3.17
CA ALA A 190 2.00 -4.01 -2.45
C ALA A 190 1.40 -2.77 -1.75
N ARG A 191 2.25 -1.82 -1.34
CA ARG A 191 1.82 -0.52 -0.81
C ARG A 191 0.93 0.26 -1.78
N TYR A 192 1.17 0.14 -3.09
CA TYR A 192 0.40 0.84 -4.13
C TYR A 192 -0.71 -0.02 -4.71
N ALA A 193 -0.63 -1.34 -4.57
CA ALA A 193 -1.54 -2.30 -5.14
C ALA A 193 -2.21 -3.21 -4.09
N SER A 194 -2.48 -2.71 -2.88
CA SER A 194 -3.15 -3.46 -1.82
C SER A 194 -4.51 -4.05 -2.24
N TYR A 195 -5.15 -3.44 -3.25
CA TYR A 195 -6.38 -3.95 -3.86
C TYR A 195 -6.21 -5.30 -4.59
N ALA A 196 -4.98 -5.78 -4.82
CA ALA A 196 -4.72 -7.13 -5.32
C ALA A 196 -5.31 -8.22 -4.40
N TYR A 197 -5.45 -7.94 -3.11
CA TYR A 197 -6.14 -8.82 -2.17
C TYR A 197 -7.64 -8.96 -2.47
N TYR A 198 -8.25 -8.04 -3.18
CA TYR A 198 -9.65 -8.17 -3.58
C TYR A 198 -9.86 -9.29 -4.58
N LEU A 199 -8.84 -9.68 -5.38
CA LEU A 199 -8.96 -10.81 -6.30
C LEU A 199 -9.34 -12.10 -5.58
N PRO A 200 -8.55 -12.62 -4.62
CA PRO A 200 -8.95 -13.81 -3.88
C PRO A 200 -10.24 -13.61 -3.07
N VAL A 201 -10.46 -12.44 -2.48
CA VAL A 201 -11.65 -12.18 -1.65
C VAL A 201 -12.93 -12.26 -2.47
N PHE A 202 -12.99 -11.65 -3.66
CA PHE A 202 -14.18 -11.72 -4.53
C PHE A 202 -14.44 -13.15 -5.02
N ILE A 203 -13.40 -13.85 -5.43
CA ILE A 203 -13.51 -15.25 -5.85
C ILE A 203 -14.10 -16.10 -4.71
N LEU A 204 -13.60 -15.92 -3.50
CA LEU A 204 -14.04 -16.69 -2.34
C LEU A 204 -15.48 -16.35 -1.91
N ALA A 205 -15.86 -15.07 -1.95
CA ALA A 205 -17.22 -14.64 -1.61
C ALA A 205 -18.27 -15.38 -2.44
N GLU A 206 -17.98 -15.59 -3.73
CA GLU A 206 -18.86 -16.31 -4.64
C GLU A 206 -18.73 -17.85 -4.52
N ALA A 207 -17.52 -18.34 -4.36
CA ALA A 207 -17.21 -19.76 -4.39
C ALA A 207 -17.55 -20.51 -3.08
N CYS A 208 -17.61 -19.81 -1.94
CA CYS A 208 -17.97 -20.41 -0.65
C CYS A 208 -19.33 -21.11 -0.64
N ASN A 209 -20.27 -20.64 -1.45
CA ASN A 209 -21.61 -21.20 -1.56
C ASN A 209 -21.68 -22.42 -2.48
N LEU A 210 -20.61 -22.70 -3.24
CA LEU A 210 -20.56 -23.86 -4.14
C LEU A 210 -20.03 -25.09 -3.40
N ARG A 211 -20.81 -26.17 -3.38
CA ARG A 211 -20.44 -27.41 -2.70
C ARG A 211 -19.06 -27.95 -3.11
N LYS A 212 -18.71 -27.82 -4.40
CA LYS A 212 -17.45 -28.34 -4.97
C LYS A 212 -16.22 -27.54 -4.57
N THR A 213 -16.37 -26.26 -4.28
CA THR A 213 -15.25 -25.36 -3.92
C THR A 213 -15.21 -25.01 -2.44
N LYS A 214 -16.22 -25.39 -1.66
CA LYS A 214 -16.39 -25.00 -0.26
C LYS A 214 -15.16 -25.29 0.63
N VAL A 215 -14.57 -26.48 0.50
CA VAL A 215 -13.39 -26.87 1.28
C VAL A 215 -12.18 -26.03 0.87
N PHE A 216 -11.92 -25.92 -0.43
CA PHE A 216 -10.80 -25.11 -0.94
C PHE A 216 -10.96 -23.64 -0.60
N SER A 217 -12.17 -23.11 -0.66
CA SER A 217 -12.47 -21.73 -0.24
C SER A 217 -12.18 -21.53 1.24
N GLY A 218 -12.59 -22.47 2.10
CA GLY A 218 -12.30 -22.45 3.54
C GLY A 218 -10.80 -22.45 3.82
N VAL A 219 -10.05 -23.34 3.16
CA VAL A 219 -8.58 -23.39 3.27
C VAL A 219 -7.97 -22.06 2.84
N THR A 220 -8.43 -21.48 1.72
CA THR A 220 -7.88 -20.20 1.23
C THR A 220 -8.17 -19.05 2.19
N ILE A 221 -9.35 -19.02 2.80
CA ILE A 221 -9.70 -18.01 3.83
C ILE A 221 -8.75 -18.14 5.02
N CYS A 222 -8.51 -19.37 5.50
CA CYS A 222 -7.54 -19.60 6.58
C CYS A 222 -6.12 -19.15 6.20
N LEU A 223 -5.68 -19.41 4.97
CA LEU A 223 -4.38 -18.97 4.49
C LEU A 223 -4.28 -17.45 4.39
N ILE A 224 -5.33 -16.74 3.96
CA ILE A 224 -5.39 -15.28 3.96
C ILE A 224 -5.26 -14.74 5.39
N ALA A 225 -6.03 -15.31 6.32
CA ALA A 225 -5.97 -14.92 7.72
C ALA A 225 -4.58 -15.15 8.32
N LEU A 226 -3.99 -16.31 8.10
CA LEU A 226 -2.63 -16.64 8.55
C LEU A 226 -1.60 -15.69 7.95
N ASN A 227 -1.66 -15.42 6.63
CA ASN A 227 -0.75 -14.49 5.97
C ASN A 227 -0.83 -13.09 6.57
N SER A 228 -2.05 -12.61 6.83
CA SER A 228 -2.30 -11.28 7.40
C SER A 228 -1.86 -11.19 8.87
N LEU A 229 -2.17 -12.21 9.68
CA LEU A 229 -1.77 -12.26 11.10
C LEU A 229 -0.24 -12.36 11.23
N PHE A 230 0.39 -13.15 10.38
CA PHE A 230 1.83 -13.29 10.35
C PHE A 230 2.52 -11.96 10.07
N PHE A 231 2.08 -11.28 9.00
CA PHE A 231 2.60 -9.97 8.65
C PHE A 231 2.37 -8.93 9.76
N ALA A 232 1.14 -8.85 10.27
CA ALA A 232 0.79 -7.94 11.36
C ALA A 232 1.62 -8.21 12.62
N GLY A 233 1.86 -9.48 12.95
CA GLY A 233 2.69 -9.89 14.08
C GLY A 233 4.16 -9.41 13.93
N CYS A 234 4.74 -9.58 12.75
CA CYS A 234 6.11 -9.11 12.45
C CYS A 234 6.22 -7.57 12.57
N VAL A 235 5.28 -6.84 11.96
CA VAL A 235 5.27 -5.37 12.01
C VAL A 235 5.05 -4.87 13.43
N LEU A 236 4.15 -5.48 14.19
CA LEU A 236 3.87 -5.11 15.57
C LEU A 236 5.11 -5.34 16.46
N LYS A 237 5.73 -6.53 16.37
CA LYS A 237 6.94 -6.86 17.11
C LYS A 237 8.02 -5.81 16.85
N THR A 238 8.35 -5.54 15.60
CA THR A 238 9.37 -4.55 15.24
C THR A 238 8.98 -3.15 15.67
N GLY A 239 7.71 -2.76 15.54
CA GLY A 239 7.22 -1.47 16.02
C GLY A 239 7.44 -1.28 17.52
N VAL A 240 7.18 -2.32 18.32
CA VAL A 240 7.43 -2.31 19.77
C VAL A 240 8.93 -2.23 20.07
N GLU A 241 9.75 -3.05 19.42
CA GLU A 241 11.20 -3.06 19.59
C GLU A 241 11.83 -1.71 19.23
N VAL A 242 11.50 -1.15 18.07
CA VAL A 242 11.99 0.16 17.63
C VAL A 242 11.56 1.26 18.59
N THR A 243 10.29 1.27 19.00
CA THR A 243 9.79 2.26 19.96
C THR A 243 10.52 2.18 21.29
N HIS A 244 10.79 0.97 21.78
CA HIS A 244 11.54 0.77 23.01
C HIS A 244 12.98 1.28 22.89
N GLN A 245 13.68 0.95 21.81
CA GLN A 245 15.05 1.42 21.55
C GLN A 245 15.13 2.95 21.42
N LEU A 246 14.15 3.56 20.72
CA LEU A 246 14.07 5.02 20.63
C LEU A 246 13.88 5.68 22.00
N LYS A 247 13.02 5.12 22.86
CA LYS A 247 12.81 5.63 24.22
C LYS A 247 14.05 5.52 25.08
N ILE A 248 14.80 4.41 24.99
CA ILE A 248 16.08 4.26 25.70
C ILE A 248 17.05 5.35 25.25
N LYS A 249 17.20 5.51 23.94
CA LYS A 249 18.14 6.48 23.36
C LYS A 249 17.77 7.93 23.70
N LEU A 250 16.48 8.28 23.71
CA LEU A 250 16.02 9.60 24.14
C LEU A 250 16.31 9.86 25.62
N LYS A 251 16.13 8.86 26.48
CA LYS A 251 16.49 8.97 27.92
C LYS A 251 17.99 9.15 28.10
N GLU A 252 18.80 8.42 27.35
CA GLU A 252 20.27 8.56 27.37
C GLU A 252 20.68 9.98 26.96
N ILE A 253 20.17 10.49 25.83
CA ILE A 253 20.44 11.85 25.36
C ILE A 253 20.03 12.87 26.42
N LYS A 254 18.86 12.73 27.03
CA LYS A 254 18.39 13.62 28.09
C LYS A 254 19.29 13.61 29.33
N SER A 255 19.85 12.46 29.66
CA SER A 255 20.72 12.34 30.87
C SER A 255 22.02 13.16 30.79
N HIS A 256 22.46 13.49 29.58
CA HIS A 256 23.64 14.35 29.38
C HIS A 256 23.39 15.83 29.70
N GLN A 257 22.12 16.26 29.83
CA GLN A 257 21.75 17.65 30.19
C GLN A 257 22.42 18.73 29.29
N LYS A 258 22.68 18.38 28.03
CA LYS A 258 23.29 19.26 27.02
C LYS A 258 22.30 19.56 25.91
N THR A 259 22.42 20.75 25.33
CA THR A 259 21.71 21.08 24.10
C THR A 259 22.19 20.17 22.96
N VAL A 260 21.26 19.66 22.19
CA VAL A 260 21.54 18.72 21.10
C VAL A 260 21.40 19.45 19.76
N ILE A 261 22.42 19.40 18.93
CA ILE A 261 22.30 19.89 17.55
C ILE A 261 21.81 18.72 16.70
N VAL A 262 20.62 18.88 16.09
CA VAL A 262 19.93 17.82 15.32
C VAL A 262 19.88 18.18 13.84
N ARG A 263 20.31 17.26 12.99
CA ARG A 263 20.08 17.32 11.56
C ARG A 263 18.99 16.31 11.18
N VAL A 264 17.86 16.83 10.72
CA VAL A 264 16.72 16.02 10.27
C VAL A 264 16.58 16.20 8.77
N ASN A 265 16.86 15.17 7.99
CA ASN A 265 16.73 15.22 6.53
C ASN A 265 15.29 14.90 6.10
N ASP A 266 14.88 13.63 6.21
CA ASP A 266 13.65 13.12 5.61
C ASP A 266 12.48 13.00 6.59
N PHE A 267 12.75 13.08 7.90
CA PHE A 267 11.75 12.81 8.94
C PHE A 267 11.65 13.94 9.96
N PRO A 268 11.04 15.09 9.59
CA PRO A 268 10.89 16.23 10.50
C PRO A 268 10.12 15.91 11.78
N THR A 269 9.31 14.86 11.75
CA THR A 269 8.56 14.36 12.92
C THR A 269 9.46 13.90 14.07
N HIS A 270 10.72 13.56 13.82
CA HIS A 270 11.67 13.21 14.87
C HIS A 270 11.93 14.36 15.84
N ARG A 271 11.76 15.62 15.42
CA ARG A 271 11.86 16.80 16.31
C ARG A 271 10.84 16.73 17.45
N LYS A 272 9.61 16.30 17.15
CA LYS A 272 8.56 16.15 18.16
C LYS A 272 8.97 15.18 19.28
N LEU A 273 9.76 14.16 18.97
CA LEU A 273 10.25 13.23 19.99
C LEU A 273 11.20 13.91 20.98
N PHE A 274 12.05 14.84 20.52
CA PHE A 274 12.90 15.62 21.40
C PHE A 274 12.05 16.56 22.26
N GLU A 275 11.05 17.21 21.70
CA GLU A 275 10.09 18.08 22.41
C GLU A 275 9.30 17.30 23.49
N GLU A 276 8.74 16.15 23.14
CA GLU A 276 7.96 15.29 24.04
C GLU A 276 8.81 14.77 25.21
N PHE A 277 10.11 14.56 25.00
CA PHE A 277 11.03 14.13 26.03
C PHE A 277 11.67 15.28 26.79
N GLY A 278 11.36 16.54 26.44
CA GLY A 278 11.92 17.74 27.06
C GLY A 278 13.45 17.79 26.91
N ILE A 279 13.93 17.54 25.69
CA ILE A 279 15.33 17.64 25.30
C ILE A 279 15.49 18.94 24.53
N ASP A 280 16.38 19.83 25.03
CA ASP A 280 16.71 21.07 24.33
C ASP A 280 17.50 20.77 23.05
N TYR A 281 17.02 21.26 21.90
CA TYR A 281 17.68 21.02 20.64
C TYR A 281 17.72 22.24 19.72
N GLU A 282 18.73 22.30 18.86
CA GLU A 282 18.88 23.25 17.76
C GLU A 282 18.92 22.49 16.44
N VAL A 283 18.23 23.00 15.41
CA VAL A 283 18.21 22.35 14.07
C VAL A 283 19.37 22.87 13.23
N SER A 284 20.23 21.97 12.76
CA SER A 284 21.27 22.29 11.79
C SER A 284 20.81 21.95 10.36
N HIS A 285 21.03 22.87 9.44
CA HIS A 285 20.84 22.69 8.01
C HIS A 285 22.13 22.28 7.27
N SER A 286 23.28 22.40 7.93
CA SER A 286 24.58 21.97 7.42
C SER A 286 24.94 20.55 7.86
N SER A 287 25.96 19.96 7.25
CA SER A 287 26.54 18.71 7.72
C SER A 287 27.07 18.86 9.14
N LEU A 288 26.85 17.86 9.98
CA LEU A 288 27.42 17.81 11.32
C LEU A 288 28.76 17.07 11.23
N ASP A 289 29.78 17.62 11.89
CA ASP A 289 31.07 16.95 12.04
C ASP A 289 30.93 15.87 13.12
N ASP A 290 31.33 14.64 12.80
CA ASP A 290 31.27 13.47 13.69
C ASP A 290 29.90 13.27 14.37
N PRO A 291 28.80 13.13 13.61
CA PRO A 291 27.48 13.02 14.19
C PRO A 291 27.19 11.60 14.66
N MET A 292 26.46 11.49 15.78
CA MET A 292 25.82 10.26 16.20
C MET A 292 24.51 10.05 15.44
N ILE A 293 24.16 8.79 15.15
CA ILE A 293 22.90 8.44 14.51
C ILE A 293 21.83 8.26 15.59
N PHE A 294 20.74 9.04 15.47
CA PHE A 294 19.57 8.87 16.31
C PHE A 294 18.70 7.72 15.80
N TYR A 295 18.13 7.88 14.61
CA TYR A 295 17.32 6.88 13.94
C TYR A 295 17.26 7.18 12.44
N ARG A 296 17.46 6.17 11.59
CA ARG A 296 17.52 6.32 10.14
C ARG A 296 18.49 7.44 9.73
N ASN A 297 18.00 8.45 8.99
CA ASN A 297 18.82 9.57 8.50
C ASN A 297 18.89 10.76 9.46
N THR A 298 18.27 10.66 10.65
CA THR A 298 18.38 11.71 11.66
C THR A 298 19.68 11.56 12.43
N LYS A 299 20.50 12.60 12.38
CA LYS A 299 21.81 12.67 13.04
C LYS A 299 21.80 13.74 14.13
N TYR A 300 22.60 13.56 15.16
CA TYR A 300 22.73 14.51 16.26
C TYR A 300 24.16 14.57 16.78
N LYS A 301 24.50 15.67 17.44
CA LYS A 301 25.69 15.79 18.30
C LYS A 301 25.36 16.66 19.50
N PHE A 302 26.10 16.47 20.58
CA PHE A 302 26.05 17.38 21.74
C PHE A 302 26.82 18.68 21.45
N ARG A 303 26.25 19.78 21.94
CA ARG A 303 26.92 21.08 21.91
C ARG A 303 27.98 21.19 22.98
#